data_9b406e7cfb2be5aaf0f322f6dfbbc6e6
#
_entry.id   9b406e7cfb2be5aaf0f322f6dfbbc6e6
#
_cell.length_a   1.000
_cell.length_b   1.000
_cell.length_c   1.000
_cell.angle_alpha   90.00
_cell.angle_beta   90.00
_cell.angle_gamma   90.00
#
_symmetry.space_group_name_H-M   'P 1'
#
loop_
_entity.id
_entity.type
_entity.pdbx_description
1 polymer ?
#
loop_
_entity_poly.entity_id
_entity_poly.type
_entity_poly.pdbx_seq_one_letter_code
_entity_poly.pdbx_strand_id
1 'polypeptide(L)'
;MPTYRDYFADIKKRITEATPEKVEELIRTGEIQLGDVREKDEWNAGHIPGAVHVPKSYLEQWAEDRLPEKDKTTVLYCAGGVRSAMAADILQKLGYRNVISMAGGFNRWKDSGRPWMTPASFTPLQAQRYSRHLLIPEVGEAGQQKLLDSKVLLIGAGGLGSPAAYYLASAGVGTLGIVDSDVVDLTNLQRQILHTTDRIGESKVSSAKRTLEALNPDVKIVGYEERLSAANIDRIIEGYDLVIDGADNFPTRYLLNDASVKHRVPVVHGSIFRFEGQVTVFKPFEGPCYRCLFPEPPPPELAPSCAEAGVLGVLPGVIGTIQATEAIKLLLGIGEPLVGRYLLYDALEGSFREVRLRRDPECPMCGERPTITDYIDYEGFCASPAEWRAQHAPAKVSTPAD
;
A
#
# COMPACT_ATOMS: atom_id res chain seq x y z
N MET A 1 2.48 -52.78 -28.97
CA MET A 1 2.51 -52.09 -27.67
C MET A 1 2.31 -50.62 -27.93
N PRO A 2 1.45 -49.92 -27.17
CA PRO A 2 1.25 -48.48 -27.37
C PRO A 2 2.56 -47.73 -27.16
N THR A 3 2.85 -46.78 -28.03
CA THR A 3 4.01 -45.89 -27.92
C THR A 3 3.74 -44.72 -26.96
N TYR A 4 4.78 -44.00 -26.56
CA TYR A 4 4.60 -42.71 -25.80
C TYR A 4 3.66 -41.76 -26.56
N ARG A 5 3.77 -41.69 -27.89
CA ARG A 5 2.89 -40.82 -28.70
C ARG A 5 1.43 -41.21 -28.60
N ASP A 6 1.13 -42.52 -28.61
CA ASP A 6 -0.25 -43.02 -28.48
C ASP A 6 -0.81 -42.69 -27.09
N TYR A 7 -0.03 -42.91 -26.05
CA TYR A 7 -0.39 -42.58 -24.67
C TYR A 7 -0.67 -41.11 -24.47
N PHE A 8 0.23 -40.23 -24.97
CA PHE A 8 0.06 -38.78 -24.84
C PHE A 8 -1.14 -38.26 -25.69
N ALA A 9 -1.36 -38.79 -26.87
CA ALA A 9 -2.51 -38.46 -27.68
C ALA A 9 -3.84 -38.84 -27.00
N ASP A 10 -3.84 -39.94 -26.24
CA ASP A 10 -4.99 -40.34 -25.46
C ASP A 10 -5.26 -39.43 -24.27
N ILE A 11 -4.24 -38.98 -23.55
CA ILE A 11 -4.35 -37.94 -22.49
C ILE A 11 -4.96 -36.66 -23.07
N LYS A 12 -4.47 -36.20 -24.20
CA LYS A 12 -4.96 -34.99 -24.88
C LYS A 12 -6.44 -35.00 -25.21
N LYS A 13 -7.04 -36.17 -25.40
CA LYS A 13 -8.47 -36.32 -25.63
C LYS A 13 -9.33 -36.13 -24.36
N ARG A 14 -8.73 -36.33 -23.18
CA ARG A 14 -9.46 -36.34 -21.91
C ARG A 14 -9.29 -35.02 -21.13
N ILE A 15 -8.28 -34.22 -21.45
CA ILE A 15 -8.01 -32.96 -20.74
C ILE A 15 -8.54 -31.76 -21.51
N THR A 16 -8.73 -30.66 -20.78
CA THR A 16 -9.01 -29.35 -21.38
C THR A 16 -7.71 -28.56 -21.51
N GLU A 17 -7.46 -27.94 -22.65
CA GLU A 17 -6.35 -27.03 -22.87
C GLU A 17 -6.86 -25.60 -23.10
N ALA A 18 -6.11 -24.62 -22.60
CA ALA A 18 -6.36 -23.20 -22.84
C ALA A 18 -5.08 -22.48 -23.30
N THR A 19 -5.25 -21.44 -24.11
CA THR A 19 -4.12 -20.60 -24.52
C THR A 19 -3.68 -19.67 -23.39
N PRO A 20 -2.45 -19.10 -23.42
CA PRO A 20 -2.01 -18.10 -22.46
C PRO A 20 -2.96 -16.90 -22.33
N GLU A 21 -3.58 -16.47 -23.43
CA GLU A 21 -4.58 -15.38 -23.46
C GLU A 21 -5.78 -15.71 -22.55
N LYS A 22 -6.32 -16.92 -22.72
CA LYS A 22 -7.47 -17.37 -21.92
C LYS A 22 -7.10 -17.59 -20.45
N VAL A 23 -5.89 -18.08 -20.18
CA VAL A 23 -5.38 -18.24 -18.81
C VAL A 23 -5.21 -16.88 -18.13
N GLU A 24 -4.69 -15.87 -18.83
CA GLU A 24 -4.58 -14.51 -18.29
C GLU A 24 -5.95 -13.90 -17.96
N GLU A 25 -6.97 -14.14 -18.79
CA GLU A 25 -8.34 -13.72 -18.49
C GLU A 25 -8.86 -14.40 -17.20
N LEU A 26 -8.64 -15.70 -17.06
CA LEU A 26 -9.04 -16.46 -15.88
C LEU A 26 -8.30 -16.00 -14.60
N ILE A 27 -7.01 -15.65 -14.69
CA ILE A 27 -6.26 -15.09 -13.57
C ILE A 27 -6.90 -13.77 -13.10
N ARG A 28 -7.32 -12.91 -14.03
CA ARG A 28 -7.95 -11.61 -13.70
C ARG A 28 -9.28 -11.75 -12.96
N THR A 29 -10.03 -12.85 -13.16
CA THR A 29 -11.28 -13.09 -12.41
C THR A 29 -11.04 -13.49 -10.96
N GLY A 30 -9.83 -13.95 -10.60
CA GLY A 30 -9.49 -14.41 -9.25
C GLY A 30 -10.13 -15.75 -8.86
N GLU A 31 -10.88 -16.41 -9.76
CA GLU A 31 -11.66 -17.62 -9.48
C GLU A 31 -10.91 -18.92 -9.84
N ILE A 32 -9.59 -18.89 -9.88
CA ILE A 32 -8.77 -20.06 -10.22
C ILE A 32 -7.72 -20.38 -9.18
N GLN A 33 -7.25 -21.62 -9.21
CA GLN A 33 -5.98 -22.05 -8.64
C GLN A 33 -4.99 -22.23 -9.78
N LEU A 34 -3.79 -21.65 -9.69
CA LEU A 34 -2.78 -21.73 -10.73
C LEU A 34 -1.57 -22.53 -10.22
N GLY A 35 -1.28 -23.67 -10.85
CA GLY A 35 -0.19 -24.56 -10.47
C GLY A 35 0.93 -24.60 -11.50
N ASP A 36 2.16 -24.39 -11.04
CA ASP A 36 3.39 -24.64 -11.82
C ASP A 36 3.91 -26.04 -11.52
N VAL A 37 3.88 -26.91 -12.52
CA VAL A 37 4.32 -28.30 -12.38
C VAL A 37 5.76 -28.54 -12.85
N ARG A 38 6.54 -27.47 -13.02
CA ARG A 38 7.98 -27.55 -13.36
C ARG A 38 8.81 -27.92 -12.12
N GLU A 39 10.06 -28.30 -12.35
CA GLU A 39 10.99 -28.55 -11.26
C GLU A 39 11.46 -27.22 -10.60
N LYS A 40 12.07 -27.33 -9.41
CA LYS A 40 12.40 -26.16 -8.58
C LYS A 40 13.35 -25.17 -9.22
N ASP A 41 14.31 -25.62 -10.00
CA ASP A 41 15.24 -24.78 -10.72
C ASP A 41 14.55 -23.96 -11.84
N GLU A 42 13.58 -24.57 -12.54
CA GLU A 42 12.78 -23.87 -13.56
C GLU A 42 11.83 -22.84 -12.91
N TRP A 43 11.25 -23.17 -11.75
CA TRP A 43 10.44 -22.25 -10.93
C TRP A 43 11.29 -21.05 -10.48
N ASN A 44 12.48 -21.31 -9.95
CA ASN A 44 13.38 -20.26 -9.48
C ASN A 44 13.90 -19.36 -10.62
N ALA A 45 13.97 -19.87 -11.84
CA ALA A 45 14.32 -19.08 -13.03
C ALA A 45 13.20 -18.15 -13.50
N GLY A 46 11.99 -18.31 -12.94
CA GLY A 46 10.83 -17.46 -13.18
C GLY A 46 9.53 -18.23 -13.30
N HIS A 47 8.42 -17.63 -12.84
CA HIS A 47 7.08 -18.21 -12.84
C HIS A 47 6.00 -17.14 -13.08
N ILE A 48 4.76 -17.58 -13.31
CA ILE A 48 3.62 -16.68 -13.47
C ILE A 48 3.20 -16.16 -12.09
N PRO A 49 2.96 -14.84 -11.90
CA PRO A 49 2.49 -14.28 -10.65
C PRO A 49 1.21 -14.97 -10.14
N GLY A 50 1.16 -15.26 -8.85
CA GLY A 50 0.04 -15.98 -8.23
C GLY A 50 0.02 -17.50 -8.43
N ALA A 51 1.00 -18.06 -9.14
CA ALA A 51 1.13 -19.50 -9.27
C ALA A 51 1.68 -20.13 -7.98
N VAL A 52 1.20 -21.34 -7.68
CA VAL A 52 1.72 -22.19 -6.62
C VAL A 52 2.63 -23.25 -7.22
N HIS A 53 3.81 -23.44 -6.64
CA HIS A 53 4.76 -24.46 -7.12
C HIS A 53 4.35 -25.86 -6.65
N VAL A 54 3.93 -26.70 -7.60
CA VAL A 54 3.55 -28.11 -7.37
C VAL A 54 4.24 -28.99 -8.40
N PRO A 55 5.55 -29.29 -8.22
CA PRO A 55 6.33 -30.00 -9.21
C PRO A 55 5.70 -31.36 -9.51
N LYS A 56 5.74 -31.74 -10.80
CA LYS A 56 5.11 -32.99 -11.26
C LYS A 56 5.62 -34.23 -10.51
N SER A 57 6.88 -34.21 -10.09
CA SER A 57 7.50 -35.26 -9.28
C SER A 57 6.88 -35.49 -7.89
N TYR A 58 6.14 -34.52 -7.36
CA TYR A 58 5.45 -34.57 -6.07
C TYR A 58 3.96 -34.22 -6.17
N LEU A 59 3.40 -34.17 -7.39
CA LEU A 59 2.04 -33.68 -7.63
C LEU A 59 0.99 -34.43 -6.80
N GLU A 60 1.03 -35.76 -6.78
CA GLU A 60 0.05 -36.58 -6.08
C GLU A 60 0.10 -36.42 -4.58
N GLN A 61 1.28 -36.08 -4.04
CA GLN A 61 1.50 -35.89 -2.60
C GLN A 61 1.12 -34.48 -2.14
N TRP A 62 1.35 -33.47 -2.98
CA TRP A 62 1.24 -32.04 -2.59
C TRP A 62 -0.01 -31.35 -3.14
N ALA A 63 -0.74 -32.00 -4.04
CA ALA A 63 -1.88 -31.34 -4.69
C ALA A 63 -2.95 -30.90 -3.69
N GLU A 64 -3.32 -31.75 -2.74
CA GLU A 64 -4.37 -31.42 -1.76
C GLU A 64 -3.99 -30.30 -0.82
N ASP A 65 -2.70 -30.20 -0.44
CA ASP A 65 -2.19 -29.13 0.42
C ASP A 65 -2.02 -27.80 -0.33
N ARG A 66 -1.64 -27.87 -1.61
CA ARG A 66 -1.24 -26.67 -2.38
C ARG A 66 -2.30 -26.16 -3.34
N LEU A 67 -3.23 -27.00 -3.74
CA LEU A 67 -4.39 -26.73 -4.59
C LEU A 67 -5.65 -27.30 -3.92
N PRO A 68 -6.05 -26.77 -2.74
CA PRO A 68 -7.02 -27.45 -1.86
C PRO A 68 -8.45 -27.49 -2.40
N GLU A 69 -8.83 -26.61 -3.34
CA GLU A 69 -10.20 -26.45 -3.78
C GLU A 69 -10.49 -27.31 -5.04
N LYS A 70 -10.88 -28.59 -4.85
CA LYS A 70 -11.12 -29.53 -5.95
C LYS A 70 -12.24 -29.14 -6.92
N ASP A 71 -13.17 -28.32 -6.47
CA ASP A 71 -14.30 -27.82 -7.28
C ASP A 71 -13.97 -26.54 -8.07
N LYS A 72 -12.94 -25.82 -7.67
CA LYS A 72 -12.47 -24.60 -8.32
C LYS A 72 -11.70 -24.92 -9.60
N THR A 73 -11.76 -24.04 -10.58
CA THR A 73 -10.97 -24.18 -11.80
C THR A 73 -9.47 -24.18 -11.46
N THR A 74 -8.79 -25.28 -11.77
CA THR A 74 -7.36 -25.45 -11.55
C THR A 74 -6.63 -25.41 -12.88
N VAL A 75 -5.80 -24.37 -13.08
CA VAL A 75 -4.97 -24.23 -14.28
C VAL A 75 -3.56 -24.70 -13.95
N LEU A 76 -3.05 -25.62 -14.77
CA LEU A 76 -1.68 -26.12 -14.65
C LEU A 76 -0.84 -25.68 -15.84
N TYR A 77 0.42 -25.34 -15.60
CA TYR A 77 1.38 -25.09 -16.66
C TYR A 77 2.74 -25.74 -16.36
N CYS A 78 3.49 -26.01 -17.43
CA CYS A 78 4.91 -26.40 -17.38
C CYS A 78 5.69 -25.58 -18.39
N ALA A 79 6.91 -25.98 -18.77
CA ALA A 79 7.68 -25.23 -19.75
C ALA A 79 7.01 -25.17 -21.12
N GLY A 80 6.58 -26.32 -21.68
CA GLY A 80 6.04 -26.44 -23.04
C GLY A 80 4.65 -27.06 -23.19
N GLY A 81 3.94 -27.32 -22.07
CA GLY A 81 2.56 -27.87 -22.08
C GLY A 81 2.46 -29.39 -21.97
N VAL A 82 3.55 -30.16 -22.06
CA VAL A 82 3.52 -31.63 -22.02
C VAL A 82 3.32 -32.16 -20.59
N ARG A 83 4.16 -31.71 -19.64
CA ARG A 83 4.09 -32.12 -18.23
C ARG A 83 2.77 -31.69 -17.58
N SER A 84 2.28 -30.49 -17.90
CA SER A 84 1.01 -29.97 -17.40
C SER A 84 -0.20 -30.75 -17.95
N ALA A 85 -0.15 -31.21 -19.17
CA ALA A 85 -1.19 -32.09 -19.73
C ALA A 85 -1.27 -33.45 -18.97
N MET A 86 -0.13 -34.06 -18.67
CA MET A 86 -0.06 -35.26 -17.85
C MET A 86 -0.53 -35.00 -16.41
N ALA A 87 -0.13 -33.87 -15.83
CA ALA A 87 -0.54 -33.46 -14.50
C ALA A 87 -2.07 -33.22 -14.41
N ALA A 88 -2.66 -32.64 -15.46
CA ALA A 88 -4.11 -32.45 -15.53
C ALA A 88 -4.88 -33.79 -15.49
N ASP A 89 -4.43 -34.81 -16.24
CA ASP A 89 -5.02 -36.15 -16.21
C ASP A 89 -4.88 -36.81 -14.81
N ILE A 90 -3.78 -36.56 -14.11
CA ILE A 90 -3.59 -37.03 -12.73
C ILE A 90 -4.55 -36.33 -11.76
N LEU A 91 -4.65 -34.99 -11.81
CA LEU A 91 -5.56 -34.26 -10.91
C LEU A 91 -7.03 -34.61 -11.14
N GLN A 92 -7.45 -34.85 -12.38
CA GLN A 92 -8.81 -35.35 -12.67
C GLN A 92 -9.07 -36.71 -11.99
N LYS A 93 -8.10 -37.62 -11.98
CA LYS A 93 -8.18 -38.91 -11.27
C LYS A 93 -8.21 -38.74 -9.75
N LEU A 94 -7.62 -37.66 -9.22
CA LEU A 94 -7.66 -37.29 -7.80
C LEU A 94 -8.94 -36.54 -7.41
N GLY A 95 -9.89 -36.37 -8.36
CA GLY A 95 -11.21 -35.80 -8.10
C GLY A 95 -11.32 -34.30 -8.32
N TYR A 96 -10.32 -33.64 -8.93
CA TYR A 96 -10.43 -32.25 -9.36
C TYR A 96 -11.36 -32.16 -10.57
N ARG A 97 -12.40 -31.32 -10.50
CA ARG A 97 -13.49 -31.29 -11.50
C ARG A 97 -13.17 -30.47 -12.74
N ASN A 98 -12.50 -29.33 -12.55
CA ASN A 98 -12.26 -28.35 -13.61
C ASN A 98 -10.76 -28.13 -13.78
N VAL A 99 -10.07 -29.04 -14.48
CA VAL A 99 -8.61 -28.95 -14.67
C VAL A 99 -8.29 -28.55 -16.10
N ILE A 100 -7.46 -27.51 -16.24
CA ILE A 100 -7.03 -26.94 -17.53
C ILE A 100 -5.50 -26.99 -17.61
N SER A 101 -4.96 -27.48 -18.72
CA SER A 101 -3.53 -27.37 -19.03
C SER A 101 -3.27 -26.18 -19.95
N MET A 102 -2.32 -25.32 -19.60
CA MET A 102 -1.95 -24.20 -20.47
C MET A 102 -1.10 -24.67 -21.67
N ALA A 103 -1.64 -24.53 -22.86
CA ALA A 103 -1.00 -24.92 -24.10
C ALA A 103 0.23 -24.06 -24.42
N GLY A 104 1.37 -24.70 -24.70
CA GLY A 104 2.64 -24.03 -24.92
C GLY A 104 3.37 -23.61 -23.64
N GLY A 105 2.73 -23.73 -22.49
CA GLY A 105 3.30 -23.54 -21.17
C GLY A 105 3.95 -22.17 -20.93
N PHE A 106 4.88 -22.11 -19.99
CA PHE A 106 5.55 -20.88 -19.56
C PHE A 106 6.39 -20.23 -20.69
N ASN A 107 6.95 -21.02 -21.58
CA ASN A 107 7.72 -20.47 -22.71
C ASN A 107 6.81 -19.59 -23.56
N ARG A 108 5.66 -20.10 -24.00
CA ARG A 108 4.71 -19.32 -24.79
C ARG A 108 4.12 -18.13 -24.03
N TRP A 109 3.93 -18.26 -22.71
CA TRP A 109 3.53 -17.14 -21.83
C TRP A 109 4.54 -16.00 -21.89
N LYS A 110 5.84 -16.29 -21.73
CA LYS A 110 6.93 -15.30 -21.81
C LYS A 110 7.07 -14.70 -23.20
N ASP A 111 7.07 -15.55 -24.24
CA ASP A 111 7.25 -15.12 -25.63
C ASP A 111 6.15 -14.17 -26.09
N SER A 112 4.97 -14.25 -25.47
CA SER A 112 3.85 -13.34 -25.72
C SER A 112 3.87 -12.07 -24.90
N GLY A 113 4.98 -11.78 -24.18
CA GLY A 113 5.17 -10.54 -23.41
C GLY A 113 4.36 -10.43 -22.13
N ARG A 114 3.82 -11.55 -21.61
CA ARG A 114 3.02 -11.57 -20.39
C ARG A 114 3.86 -11.48 -19.13
N PRO A 115 3.30 -10.93 -18.02
CA PRO A 115 4.04 -10.74 -16.79
C PRO A 115 4.49 -12.08 -16.20
N TRP A 116 5.71 -12.12 -15.75
CA TRP A 116 6.29 -13.21 -14.99
C TRP A 116 7.28 -12.65 -13.96
N MET A 117 7.60 -13.43 -12.95
CA MET A 117 8.49 -13.02 -11.86
C MET A 117 9.45 -14.15 -11.50
N THR A 118 10.58 -13.79 -10.92
CA THR A 118 11.43 -14.75 -10.20
C THR A 118 10.99 -14.80 -8.73
N PRO A 119 11.15 -15.94 -8.05
CA PRO A 119 11.00 -15.95 -6.59
C PRO A 119 11.88 -14.87 -5.97
N ALA A 120 11.37 -14.21 -4.95
CA ALA A 120 12.16 -13.26 -4.19
C ALA A 120 13.38 -13.98 -3.61
N SER A 121 14.57 -13.47 -3.93
CA SER A 121 15.81 -14.01 -3.37
C SER A 121 16.10 -13.35 -2.03
N PHE A 122 15.34 -13.75 -0.99
CA PHE A 122 15.64 -13.29 0.37
C PHE A 122 16.95 -13.87 0.87
N THR A 123 17.74 -13.05 1.54
CA THR A 123 18.83 -13.59 2.36
C THR A 123 18.26 -14.50 3.46
N PRO A 124 19.04 -15.44 4.01
CA PRO A 124 18.56 -16.28 5.11
C PRO A 124 18.01 -15.47 6.30
N LEU A 125 18.61 -14.31 6.58
CA LEU A 125 18.17 -13.41 7.64
C LEU A 125 16.83 -12.74 7.31
N GLN A 126 16.64 -12.29 6.08
CA GLN A 126 15.36 -11.73 5.60
C GLN A 126 14.26 -12.79 5.62
N ALA A 127 14.52 -13.99 5.13
CA ALA A 127 13.56 -15.09 5.18
C ALA A 127 13.13 -15.42 6.62
N GLN A 128 14.07 -15.36 7.58
CA GLN A 128 13.78 -15.52 9.00
C GLN A 128 12.99 -14.34 9.57
N ARG A 129 13.40 -13.09 9.29
CA ARG A 129 12.76 -11.86 9.75
C ARG A 129 11.31 -11.77 9.30
N TYR A 130 11.05 -11.99 8.01
CA TYR A 130 9.73 -11.86 7.41
C TYR A 130 8.94 -13.18 7.38
N SER A 131 9.42 -14.24 8.05
CA SER A 131 8.81 -15.57 8.00
C SER A 131 7.29 -15.57 8.27
N ARG A 132 6.80 -14.68 9.14
CA ARG A 132 5.37 -14.59 9.46
C ARG A 132 4.55 -13.96 8.35
N HIS A 133 5.11 -12.98 7.63
CA HIS A 133 4.49 -12.40 6.42
C HIS A 133 4.46 -13.41 5.27
N LEU A 134 5.55 -14.20 5.11
CA LEU A 134 5.64 -15.21 4.04
C LEU A 134 4.59 -16.30 4.16
N LEU A 135 4.04 -16.54 5.37
CA LEU A 135 2.97 -17.51 5.62
C LEU A 135 1.56 -16.98 5.33
N ILE A 136 1.39 -15.66 5.19
CA ILE A 136 0.09 -15.03 4.88
C ILE A 136 -0.14 -15.13 3.36
N PRO A 137 -1.19 -15.82 2.87
CA PRO A 137 -1.40 -16.02 1.43
C PRO A 137 -1.46 -14.72 0.62
N GLU A 138 -2.06 -13.68 1.20
CA GLU A 138 -2.22 -12.36 0.58
C GLU A 138 -0.91 -11.56 0.51
N VAL A 139 0.11 -11.94 1.28
CA VAL A 139 1.44 -11.33 1.28
C VAL A 139 2.42 -12.24 0.54
N GLY A 140 2.76 -13.39 1.12
CA GLY A 140 3.71 -14.35 0.56
C GLY A 140 5.07 -13.74 0.20
N GLU A 141 5.83 -14.43 -0.62
CA GLU A 141 7.13 -13.94 -1.12
C GLU A 141 6.98 -12.72 -2.02
N ALA A 142 5.97 -12.73 -2.90
CA ALA A 142 5.75 -11.64 -3.85
C ALA A 142 5.35 -10.33 -3.14
N GLY A 143 4.47 -10.40 -2.15
CA GLY A 143 4.08 -9.24 -1.36
C GLY A 143 5.24 -8.71 -0.52
N GLN A 144 6.01 -9.59 0.12
CA GLN A 144 7.18 -9.16 0.90
C GLN A 144 8.25 -8.50 0.02
N GLN A 145 8.49 -9.02 -1.19
CA GLN A 145 9.40 -8.37 -2.14
C GLN A 145 8.87 -6.99 -2.53
N LYS A 146 7.56 -6.87 -2.77
CA LYS A 146 6.94 -5.59 -3.09
C LYS A 146 7.09 -4.57 -1.96
N LEU A 147 6.99 -5.00 -0.69
CA LEU A 147 7.29 -4.12 0.45
C LEU A 147 8.74 -3.68 0.46
N LEU A 148 9.70 -4.59 0.24
CA LEU A 148 11.13 -4.26 0.17
C LEU A 148 11.48 -3.29 -0.96
N ASP A 149 10.73 -3.31 -2.06
CA ASP A 149 10.92 -2.40 -3.18
C ASP A 149 10.19 -1.06 -3.00
N SER A 150 9.27 -0.97 -2.03
CA SER A 150 8.40 0.20 -1.81
C SER A 150 9.09 1.32 -1.04
N LYS A 151 8.59 2.55 -1.27
CA LYS A 151 9.09 3.78 -0.64
C LYS A 151 7.93 4.55 -0.03
N VAL A 152 7.99 4.82 1.26
CA VAL A 152 6.97 5.57 2.01
C VAL A 152 7.58 6.83 2.61
N LEU A 153 6.91 7.96 2.43
CA LEU A 153 7.28 9.23 3.04
C LEU A 153 6.43 9.47 4.29
N LEU A 154 7.05 9.76 5.42
CA LEU A 154 6.39 10.16 6.65
C LEU A 154 6.57 11.67 6.86
N ILE A 155 5.47 12.39 6.97
CA ILE A 155 5.46 13.80 7.37
C ILE A 155 5.29 13.85 8.88
N GLY A 156 6.39 14.13 9.58
CA GLY A 156 6.49 14.13 11.03
C GLY A 156 7.00 12.81 11.64
N ALA A 157 7.97 12.90 12.52
CA ALA A 157 8.47 11.85 13.41
C ALA A 157 7.85 11.96 14.82
N GLY A 158 6.66 12.55 14.89
CA GLY A 158 5.91 12.81 16.11
C GLY A 158 5.08 11.63 16.60
N GLY A 159 3.94 11.92 17.25
CA GLY A 159 3.08 10.92 17.86
C GLY A 159 2.51 9.91 16.86
N LEU A 160 1.98 10.36 15.72
CA LEU A 160 1.43 9.49 14.64
C LEU A 160 2.55 8.84 13.83
N GLY A 161 3.57 9.62 13.46
CA GLY A 161 4.69 9.10 12.68
C GLY A 161 5.50 8.03 13.40
N SER A 162 5.62 8.09 14.72
CA SER A 162 6.39 7.11 15.51
C SER A 162 5.89 5.68 15.34
N PRO A 163 4.63 5.32 15.67
CA PRO A 163 4.14 3.96 15.50
C PRO A 163 4.06 3.56 14.02
N ALA A 164 3.68 4.48 13.12
CA ALA A 164 3.65 4.19 11.70
C ALA A 164 5.04 3.79 11.17
N ALA A 165 6.08 4.54 11.49
CA ALA A 165 7.45 4.25 11.10
C ALA A 165 7.96 2.91 11.66
N TYR A 166 7.66 2.61 12.95
CA TYR A 166 8.03 1.35 13.56
C TYR A 166 7.45 0.15 12.80
N TYR A 167 6.15 0.16 12.52
CA TYR A 167 5.50 -0.98 11.86
C TYR A 167 5.86 -1.09 10.38
N LEU A 168 6.02 0.02 9.67
CA LEU A 168 6.48 0.00 8.27
C LEU A 168 7.92 -0.50 8.15
N ALA A 169 8.82 -0.08 9.05
CA ALA A 169 10.18 -0.59 9.10
C ALA A 169 10.21 -2.08 9.47
N SER A 170 9.43 -2.51 10.49
CA SER A 170 9.33 -3.92 10.89
C SER A 170 8.79 -4.79 9.76
N ALA A 171 7.82 -4.28 8.99
CA ALA A 171 7.24 -4.96 7.82
C ALA A 171 8.21 -5.07 6.64
N GLY A 172 9.32 -4.32 6.65
CA GLY A 172 10.31 -4.33 5.58
C GLY A 172 9.96 -3.45 4.40
N VAL A 173 9.30 -2.30 4.63
CA VAL A 173 9.17 -1.26 3.59
C VAL A 173 10.57 -0.73 3.28
N GLY A 174 11.04 -0.95 2.04
CA GLY A 174 12.45 -0.82 1.69
C GLY A 174 13.06 0.57 1.87
N THR A 175 12.26 1.64 1.72
CA THR A 175 12.72 3.01 2.00
C THR A 175 11.66 3.78 2.79
N LEU A 176 12.06 4.37 3.90
CA LEU A 176 11.25 5.33 4.65
C LEU A 176 11.91 6.70 4.59
N GLY A 177 11.22 7.67 3.95
CA GLY A 177 11.54 9.08 4.05
C GLY A 177 10.91 9.67 5.31
N ILE A 178 11.62 10.50 6.05
CA ILE A 178 11.10 11.14 7.27
C ILE A 178 11.40 12.64 7.19
N VAL A 179 10.35 13.44 7.21
CA VAL A 179 10.42 14.91 7.23
C VAL A 179 10.05 15.42 8.61
N ASP A 180 10.95 16.06 9.31
CA ASP A 180 10.69 16.73 10.58
C ASP A 180 11.76 17.81 10.83
N SER A 181 11.38 18.98 11.30
CA SER A 181 12.31 20.08 11.60
C SER A 181 12.60 20.25 13.07
N ASP A 182 11.96 19.45 13.95
CA ASP A 182 12.04 19.62 15.39
C ASP A 182 13.17 18.81 16.02
N VAL A 183 13.43 19.14 17.26
CA VAL A 183 14.28 18.36 18.17
C VAL A 183 13.42 17.53 19.14
N VAL A 184 14.01 16.49 19.68
CA VAL A 184 13.38 15.69 20.73
C VAL A 184 13.26 16.51 22.01
N ASP A 185 12.05 16.59 22.54
CA ASP A 185 11.74 17.26 23.80
C ASP A 185 11.16 16.28 24.82
N LEU A 186 11.43 16.51 26.11
CA LEU A 186 10.94 15.66 27.20
C LEU A 186 9.40 15.49 27.16
N THR A 187 8.67 16.56 26.84
CA THR A 187 7.20 16.56 26.77
C THR A 187 6.66 15.73 25.60
N ASN A 188 7.52 15.36 24.66
CA ASN A 188 7.16 14.52 23.52
C ASN A 188 7.15 13.03 23.87
N LEU A 189 7.99 12.59 24.80
CA LEU A 189 8.31 11.18 25.04
C LEU A 189 7.13 10.35 25.54
N GLN A 190 6.08 10.97 26.07
CA GLN A 190 4.86 10.28 26.49
C GLN A 190 4.05 9.71 25.31
N ARG A 191 4.36 10.10 24.04
CA ARG A 191 3.66 9.63 22.83
C ARG A 191 4.55 9.43 21.60
N GLN A 192 5.75 10.00 21.57
CA GLN A 192 6.67 9.91 20.42
C GLN A 192 7.70 8.80 20.66
N ILE A 193 7.27 7.57 20.58
CA ILE A 193 8.00 6.37 20.99
C ILE A 193 9.24 6.03 20.15
N LEU A 194 9.49 6.72 19.04
CA LEU A 194 10.74 6.62 18.28
C LEU A 194 11.94 7.21 19.06
N HIS A 195 11.67 8.08 20.03
CA HIS A 195 12.68 8.86 20.74
C HIS A 195 12.84 8.37 22.17
N THR A 196 13.99 8.66 22.75
CA THR A 196 14.35 8.24 24.11
C THR A 196 14.96 9.42 24.89
N THR A 197 14.97 9.32 26.22
CA THR A 197 15.42 10.41 27.11
C THR A 197 16.87 10.82 26.86
N ASP A 198 17.74 9.89 26.47
CA ASP A 198 19.15 10.15 26.14
C ASP A 198 19.34 10.94 24.83
N ARG A 199 18.26 11.18 24.08
CA ARG A 199 18.28 11.91 22.81
C ARG A 199 17.59 13.28 22.87
N ILE A 200 17.23 13.75 24.05
CA ILE A 200 16.66 15.09 24.21
C ILE A 200 17.63 16.14 23.65
N GLY A 201 17.11 17.02 22.78
CA GLY A 201 17.84 18.02 22.03
C GLY A 201 18.44 17.57 20.70
N GLU A 202 18.43 16.27 20.38
CA GLU A 202 18.81 15.79 19.06
C GLU A 202 17.69 16.02 18.05
N SER A 203 18.01 16.10 16.75
CA SER A 203 17.02 16.12 15.67
C SER A 203 16.11 14.89 15.76
N LYS A 204 14.79 15.10 15.64
CA LYS A 204 13.84 13.98 15.60
C LYS A 204 14.14 13.02 14.44
N VAL A 205 14.57 13.53 13.30
CA VAL A 205 14.95 12.73 12.12
C VAL A 205 16.15 11.83 12.45
N SER A 206 17.21 12.40 13.01
CA SER A 206 18.41 11.63 13.40
C SER A 206 18.10 10.59 14.47
N SER A 207 17.29 10.93 15.47
CA SER A 207 16.84 10.01 16.52
C SER A 207 15.98 8.88 15.94
N ALA A 208 15.02 9.18 15.06
CA ALA A 208 14.18 8.19 14.37
C ALA A 208 15.02 7.24 13.53
N LYS A 209 15.94 7.77 12.71
CA LYS A 209 16.85 6.98 11.88
C LYS A 209 17.60 5.94 12.71
N ARG A 210 18.23 6.36 13.81
CA ARG A 210 18.98 5.46 14.71
C ARG A 210 18.10 4.33 15.26
N THR A 211 16.87 4.64 15.63
CA THR A 211 15.92 3.65 16.15
C THR A 211 15.50 2.63 15.07
N LEU A 212 15.15 3.12 13.89
CA LEU A 212 14.61 2.29 12.81
C LEU A 212 15.69 1.42 12.15
N GLU A 213 16.92 1.94 11.98
CA GLU A 213 18.06 1.16 11.48
C GLU A 213 18.47 0.05 12.47
N ALA A 214 18.37 0.30 13.77
CA ALA A 214 18.62 -0.72 14.80
C ALA A 214 17.52 -1.80 14.81
N LEU A 215 16.27 -1.44 14.49
CA LEU A 215 15.15 -2.36 14.40
C LEU A 215 15.24 -3.25 13.14
N ASN A 216 15.48 -2.64 12.00
CA ASN A 216 15.54 -3.34 10.72
C ASN A 216 16.60 -2.73 9.78
N PRO A 217 17.82 -3.33 9.73
CA PRO A 217 18.90 -2.82 8.89
C PRO A 217 18.66 -2.98 7.39
N ASP A 218 17.63 -3.74 6.96
CA ASP A 218 17.27 -3.89 5.54
C ASP A 218 16.52 -2.66 5.02
N VAL A 219 16.04 -1.77 5.90
CA VAL A 219 15.26 -0.59 5.55
C VAL A 219 16.14 0.64 5.45
N LYS A 220 16.12 1.30 4.31
CA LYS A 220 16.83 2.56 4.09
C LYS A 220 16.04 3.73 4.69
N ILE A 221 16.63 4.48 5.61
CA ILE A 221 16.05 5.69 6.18
C ILE A 221 16.66 6.93 5.52
N VAL A 222 15.79 7.73 4.89
CA VAL A 222 16.13 9.01 4.24
C VAL A 222 15.57 10.13 5.09
N GLY A 223 16.43 10.92 5.72
CA GLY A 223 16.02 12.02 6.59
C GLY A 223 15.99 13.37 5.87
N TYR A 224 14.96 14.17 6.14
CA TYR A 224 14.82 15.56 5.73
C TYR A 224 14.62 16.43 6.97
N GLU A 225 15.73 17.00 7.47
CA GLU A 225 15.73 17.87 8.67
C GLU A 225 15.33 19.29 8.28
N GLU A 226 14.14 19.42 7.72
CA GLU A 226 13.62 20.69 7.21
C GLU A 226 12.10 20.79 7.38
N ARG A 227 11.59 22.01 7.54
CA ARG A 227 10.15 22.26 7.55
C ARG A 227 9.60 22.11 6.13
N LEU A 228 8.51 21.36 5.99
CA LEU A 228 7.83 21.20 4.73
C LEU A 228 7.20 22.52 4.26
N SER A 229 7.40 22.88 3.00
CA SER A 229 6.94 24.12 2.42
C SER A 229 6.67 23.95 0.91
N ALA A 230 5.99 24.93 0.30
CA ALA A 230 5.78 24.94 -1.14
C ALA A 230 7.10 24.92 -1.96
N ALA A 231 8.20 25.41 -1.38
CA ALA A 231 9.50 25.45 -2.06
C ALA A 231 10.23 24.09 -2.10
N ASN A 232 9.90 23.15 -1.21
CA ASN A 232 10.64 21.88 -1.11
C ASN A 232 9.78 20.63 -1.30
N ILE A 233 8.45 20.71 -1.22
CA ILE A 233 7.56 19.55 -1.24
C ILE A 233 7.70 18.74 -2.54
N ASP A 234 7.81 19.37 -3.71
CA ASP A 234 7.94 18.66 -4.98
C ASP A 234 9.19 17.77 -5.01
N ARG A 235 10.32 18.28 -4.53
CA ARG A 235 11.58 17.51 -4.43
C ARG A 235 11.50 16.38 -3.41
N ILE A 236 10.77 16.61 -2.30
CA ILE A 236 10.70 15.64 -1.21
C ILE A 236 9.74 14.50 -1.52
N ILE A 237 8.59 14.77 -2.16
CA ILE A 237 7.56 13.76 -2.44
C ILE A 237 7.92 12.89 -3.66
N GLU A 238 8.83 13.37 -4.52
CA GLU A 238 9.18 12.67 -5.75
C GLU A 238 9.74 11.28 -5.50
N GLY A 239 9.17 10.29 -6.18
CA GLY A 239 9.62 8.89 -6.15
C GLY A 239 9.18 8.09 -4.93
N TYR A 240 8.28 8.62 -4.08
CA TYR A 240 7.59 7.85 -3.04
C TYR A 240 6.25 7.31 -3.56
N ASP A 241 5.90 6.10 -3.14
CA ASP A 241 4.68 5.41 -3.55
C ASP A 241 3.44 5.91 -2.80
N LEU A 242 3.62 6.37 -1.56
CA LEU A 242 2.59 6.98 -0.72
C LEU A 242 3.20 7.81 0.41
N VAL A 243 2.35 8.63 1.04
CA VAL A 243 2.71 9.47 2.19
C VAL A 243 1.87 9.11 3.41
N ILE A 244 2.50 9.05 4.58
CA ILE A 244 1.84 9.03 5.89
C ILE A 244 1.77 10.48 6.40
N ASP A 245 0.55 10.97 6.60
CA ASP A 245 0.31 12.27 7.21
C ASP A 245 0.33 12.18 8.74
N GLY A 246 1.42 12.64 9.33
CA GLY A 246 1.59 12.82 10.76
C GLY A 246 1.66 14.31 11.18
N ALA A 247 1.22 15.23 10.28
CA ALA A 247 1.23 16.66 10.55
C ALA A 247 0.24 17.05 11.66
N ASP A 248 0.67 17.98 12.51
CA ASP A 248 -0.11 18.51 13.62
C ASP A 248 -0.69 19.91 13.36
N ASN A 249 -0.50 20.44 12.14
CA ASN A 249 -0.95 21.77 11.74
C ASN A 249 -1.64 21.78 10.37
N PHE A 250 -2.56 22.72 10.20
CA PHE A 250 -3.36 22.82 8.98
C PHE A 250 -2.57 23.27 7.75
N PRO A 251 -1.66 24.26 7.80
CA PRO A 251 -0.85 24.65 6.66
C PRO A 251 -0.16 23.48 5.99
N THR A 252 0.48 22.62 6.78
CA THR A 252 1.15 21.39 6.27
C THR A 252 0.15 20.41 5.65
N ARG A 253 -1.04 20.23 6.24
CA ARG A 253 -2.06 19.32 5.69
C ARG A 253 -2.60 19.79 4.34
N TYR A 254 -2.88 21.07 4.18
CA TYR A 254 -3.32 21.63 2.91
C TYR A 254 -2.23 21.57 1.84
N LEU A 255 -1.00 21.93 2.18
CA LEU A 255 0.16 21.78 1.30
C LEU A 255 0.33 20.33 0.85
N LEU A 256 0.30 19.38 1.79
CA LEU A 256 0.43 17.95 1.50
C LEU A 256 -0.70 17.44 0.60
N ASN A 257 -1.94 17.87 0.86
CA ASN A 257 -3.06 17.53 -0.01
C ASN A 257 -2.85 18.01 -1.46
N ASP A 258 -2.44 19.26 -1.62
CA ASP A 258 -2.30 19.85 -2.94
C ASP A 258 -1.13 19.20 -3.69
N ALA A 259 -0.03 18.91 -3.00
CA ALA A 259 1.08 18.11 -3.54
C ALA A 259 0.67 16.68 -3.91
N SER A 260 -0.12 16.03 -3.06
CA SER A 260 -0.67 14.69 -3.32
C SER A 260 -1.47 14.65 -4.63
N VAL A 261 -2.35 15.63 -4.84
CA VAL A 261 -3.16 15.73 -6.06
C VAL A 261 -2.27 16.02 -7.28
N LYS A 262 -1.32 16.94 -7.16
CA LYS A 262 -0.37 17.33 -8.21
C LYS A 262 0.50 16.15 -8.66
N HIS A 263 1.07 15.41 -7.72
CA HIS A 263 1.97 14.28 -7.98
C HIS A 263 1.24 12.93 -8.10
N ARG A 264 -0.07 12.87 -7.85
CA ARG A 264 -0.87 11.64 -7.82
C ARG A 264 -0.38 10.61 -6.82
N VAL A 265 0.18 11.05 -5.70
CA VAL A 265 0.69 10.19 -4.62
C VAL A 265 -0.38 10.07 -3.53
N PRO A 266 -0.82 8.86 -3.15
CA PRO A 266 -1.80 8.67 -2.08
C PRO A 266 -1.28 9.16 -0.73
N VAL A 267 -2.18 9.71 0.09
CA VAL A 267 -1.90 10.10 1.48
C VAL A 267 -2.74 9.29 2.43
N VAL A 268 -2.11 8.62 3.38
CA VAL A 268 -2.78 7.99 4.51
C VAL A 268 -2.85 9.02 5.63
N HIS A 269 -3.99 9.67 5.74
CA HIS A 269 -4.25 10.72 6.72
C HIS A 269 -4.60 10.15 8.08
N GLY A 270 -4.00 10.71 9.14
CA GLY A 270 -4.36 10.47 10.53
C GLY A 270 -4.52 11.79 11.28
N SER A 271 -5.46 11.83 12.21
CA SER A 271 -5.64 12.96 13.12
C SER A 271 -6.07 12.48 14.49
N ILE A 272 -5.67 13.22 15.52
CA ILE A 272 -6.01 12.91 16.91
C ILE A 272 -6.38 14.20 17.66
N PHE A 273 -7.31 14.07 18.57
CA PHE A 273 -7.70 15.16 19.47
C PHE A 273 -8.19 14.58 20.80
N ARG A 274 -7.51 14.87 21.91
CA ARG A 274 -7.83 14.37 23.26
C ARG A 274 -7.96 12.85 23.32
N PHE A 275 -9.18 12.31 23.13
CA PHE A 275 -9.54 10.90 23.15
C PHE A 275 -10.08 10.40 21.80
N GLU A 276 -10.17 11.27 20.81
CA GLU A 276 -10.69 10.95 19.49
C GLU A 276 -9.57 10.79 18.48
N GLY A 277 -9.71 9.80 17.62
CA GLY A 277 -8.79 9.51 16.52
C GLY A 277 -9.51 9.35 15.20
N GLN A 278 -8.84 9.67 14.11
CA GLN A 278 -9.43 9.66 12.78
C GLN A 278 -8.42 9.15 11.77
N VAL A 279 -8.86 8.30 10.82
CA VAL A 279 -8.03 7.79 9.72
C VAL A 279 -8.83 7.74 8.43
N THR A 280 -8.22 8.11 7.32
CA THR A 280 -8.72 7.90 5.95
C THR A 280 -7.57 7.84 4.95
N VAL A 281 -7.87 7.42 3.73
CA VAL A 281 -6.94 7.44 2.61
C VAL A 281 -7.43 8.43 1.56
N PHE A 282 -6.64 9.46 1.31
CA PHE A 282 -6.83 10.36 0.18
C PHE A 282 -6.05 9.81 -1.02
N LYS A 283 -6.76 9.19 -1.97
CA LYS A 283 -6.18 8.66 -3.20
C LYS A 283 -6.64 9.56 -4.36
N PRO A 284 -5.76 10.37 -4.93
CA PRO A 284 -6.14 11.36 -5.94
C PRO A 284 -6.92 10.76 -7.09
N PHE A 285 -8.06 11.39 -7.43
CA PHE A 285 -8.99 11.04 -8.51
C PHE A 285 -9.78 9.72 -8.33
N GLU A 286 -9.41 8.84 -7.39
CA GLU A 286 -10.17 7.63 -7.05
C GLU A 286 -11.11 7.85 -5.85
N GLY A 287 -10.83 8.85 -5.02
CA GLY A 287 -11.63 9.24 -3.87
C GLY A 287 -11.61 10.75 -3.63
N PRO A 288 -12.21 11.22 -2.50
CA PRO A 288 -12.12 12.61 -2.09
C PRO A 288 -10.67 12.97 -1.74
N CYS A 289 -10.31 14.23 -1.86
CA CYS A 289 -9.10 14.81 -1.30
C CYS A 289 -9.42 15.51 0.05
N TYR A 290 -8.40 15.98 0.76
CA TYR A 290 -8.60 16.69 2.04
C TYR A 290 -9.51 17.92 1.88
N ARG A 291 -9.39 18.69 0.78
CA ARG A 291 -10.23 19.85 0.49
C ARG A 291 -11.67 19.52 0.14
N CYS A 292 -11.98 18.30 -0.27
CA CYS A 292 -13.37 17.85 -0.42
C CYS A 292 -14.11 17.79 0.93
N LEU A 293 -13.38 17.48 2.02
CA LEU A 293 -13.93 17.39 3.37
C LEU A 293 -13.83 18.73 4.10
N PHE A 294 -12.69 19.35 3.97
CA PHE A 294 -12.31 20.59 4.66
C PHE A 294 -11.89 21.62 3.63
N PRO A 295 -12.87 22.29 2.94
CA PRO A 295 -12.57 23.34 1.97
C PRO A 295 -11.73 24.46 2.56
N GLU A 296 -11.92 24.72 3.85
CA GLU A 296 -11.24 25.73 4.67
C GLU A 296 -10.88 25.18 6.04
N PRO A 297 -9.80 25.70 6.65
CA PRO A 297 -9.47 25.32 8.02
C PRO A 297 -10.54 25.84 9.00
N PRO A 298 -10.77 25.14 10.11
CA PRO A 298 -11.63 25.63 11.17
C PRO A 298 -11.02 26.91 11.77
N PRO A 299 -11.85 27.79 12.37
CA PRO A 299 -11.35 28.90 13.14
C PRO A 299 -10.36 28.45 14.22
N PRO A 300 -9.27 29.20 14.46
CA PRO A 300 -8.23 28.81 15.41
C PRO A 300 -8.77 28.44 16.81
N GLU A 301 -9.83 29.13 17.25
CA GLU A 301 -10.45 28.89 18.57
C GLU A 301 -11.13 27.51 18.68
N LEU A 302 -11.50 26.91 17.55
CA LEU A 302 -12.15 25.60 17.49
C LEU A 302 -11.18 24.45 17.23
N ALA A 303 -9.93 24.74 17.02
CA ALA A 303 -8.91 23.75 16.68
C ALA A 303 -7.59 23.99 17.43
N PRO A 304 -7.61 23.95 18.77
CA PRO A 304 -6.41 24.10 19.59
C PRO A 304 -5.40 23.00 19.27
N SER A 305 -4.13 23.31 19.35
CA SER A 305 -3.04 22.35 19.17
C SER A 305 -3.05 21.24 20.24
N CYS A 306 -2.37 20.13 19.97
CA CYS A 306 -2.20 19.07 20.98
C CYS A 306 -1.48 19.57 22.25
N ALA A 307 -0.67 20.63 22.15
CA ALA A 307 -0.01 21.24 23.29
C ALA A 307 -0.99 21.99 24.21
N GLU A 308 -2.04 22.58 23.63
CA GLU A 308 -3.07 23.34 24.34
C GLU A 308 -4.22 22.45 24.84
N ALA A 309 -4.67 21.53 24.01
CA ALA A 309 -5.83 20.66 24.31
C ALA A 309 -5.48 19.41 25.13
N GLY A 310 -4.22 18.99 25.10
CA GLY A 310 -3.75 17.70 25.58
C GLY A 310 -4.10 16.54 24.62
N VAL A 311 -3.41 15.42 24.83
CA VAL A 311 -3.64 14.19 24.07
C VAL A 311 -3.31 12.97 24.91
N LEU A 312 -4.17 11.95 24.86
CA LEU A 312 -3.91 10.67 25.50
C LEU A 312 -2.75 9.98 24.76
N GLY A 313 -1.62 9.73 25.44
CA GLY A 313 -0.35 9.31 24.81
C GLY A 313 -0.43 8.00 24.00
N VAL A 314 -1.32 7.08 24.35
CA VAL A 314 -1.53 5.83 23.60
C VAL A 314 -2.34 6.02 22.31
N LEU A 315 -3.13 7.09 22.22
CA LEU A 315 -4.03 7.33 21.09
C LEU A 315 -3.29 7.44 19.74
N PRO A 316 -2.20 8.18 19.61
CA PRO A 316 -1.37 8.17 18.40
C PRO A 316 -0.86 6.78 18.03
N GLY A 317 -0.62 5.92 19.04
CA GLY A 317 -0.25 4.52 18.83
C GLY A 317 -1.32 3.74 18.07
N VAL A 318 -2.58 3.87 18.47
CA VAL A 318 -3.71 3.23 17.78
C VAL A 318 -3.83 3.76 16.34
N ILE A 319 -3.92 5.08 16.19
CA ILE A 319 -4.17 5.73 14.89
C ILE A 319 -3.01 5.53 13.93
N GLY A 320 -1.75 5.73 14.37
CA GLY A 320 -0.58 5.53 13.51
C GLY A 320 -0.37 4.07 13.09
N THR A 321 -0.80 3.11 13.93
CA THR A 321 -0.78 1.68 13.56
C THR A 321 -1.84 1.38 12.48
N ILE A 322 -3.01 2.01 12.54
CA ILE A 322 -4.03 1.91 11.48
C ILE A 322 -3.49 2.57 10.20
N GLN A 323 -2.81 3.72 10.30
CA GLN A 323 -2.16 4.33 9.13
C GLN A 323 -1.13 3.38 8.48
N ALA A 324 -0.30 2.70 9.27
CA ALA A 324 0.64 1.70 8.75
C ALA A 324 -0.08 0.53 8.06
N THR A 325 -1.19 0.07 8.62
CA THR A 325 -2.02 -0.99 8.02
C THR A 325 -2.59 -0.57 6.67
N GLU A 326 -3.16 0.63 6.57
CA GLU A 326 -3.67 1.19 5.31
C GLU A 326 -2.56 1.36 4.27
N ALA A 327 -1.36 1.80 4.69
CA ALA A 327 -0.20 1.90 3.83
C ALA A 327 0.20 0.53 3.26
N ILE A 328 0.29 -0.51 4.07
CA ILE A 328 0.59 -1.88 3.62
C ILE A 328 -0.47 -2.38 2.64
N LYS A 329 -1.75 -2.16 2.91
CA LYS A 329 -2.84 -2.52 1.99
C LYS A 329 -2.70 -1.85 0.63
N LEU A 330 -2.39 -0.55 0.62
CA LEU A 330 -2.17 0.21 -0.62
C LEU A 330 -0.95 -0.31 -1.38
N LEU A 331 0.16 -0.52 -0.71
CA LEU A 331 1.40 -1.01 -1.31
C LEU A 331 1.22 -2.40 -1.92
N LEU A 332 0.57 -3.30 -1.22
CA LEU A 332 0.34 -4.66 -1.69
C LEU A 332 -0.80 -4.76 -2.71
N GLY A 333 -1.76 -3.85 -2.67
CA GLY A 333 -2.98 -3.92 -3.47
C GLY A 333 -3.94 -4.99 -2.94
N ILE A 334 -4.03 -5.14 -1.62
CA ILE A 334 -4.87 -6.15 -0.94
C ILE A 334 -5.95 -5.50 -0.08
N GLY A 335 -7.04 -6.23 0.14
CA GLY A 335 -8.16 -5.76 0.95
C GLY A 335 -8.82 -4.50 0.38
N GLU A 336 -9.55 -3.78 1.23
CA GLU A 336 -10.22 -2.52 0.88
C GLU A 336 -9.62 -1.37 1.67
N PRO A 337 -8.71 -0.56 1.09
CA PRO A 337 -8.21 0.65 1.75
C PRO A 337 -9.34 1.65 2.07
N LEU A 338 -9.12 2.52 3.06
CA LEU A 338 -10.09 3.53 3.51
C LEU A 338 -10.28 4.70 2.50
N VAL A 339 -10.27 4.41 1.20
CA VAL A 339 -10.55 5.40 0.15
C VAL A 339 -12.05 5.68 0.13
N GLY A 340 -12.43 6.94 0.32
CA GLY A 340 -13.85 7.34 0.43
C GLY A 340 -14.53 6.87 1.72
N ARG A 341 -13.74 6.49 2.72
CA ARG A 341 -14.20 6.01 4.04
C ARG A 341 -13.41 6.74 5.13
N TYR A 342 -14.10 7.24 6.13
CA TYR A 342 -13.51 7.95 7.27
C TYR A 342 -13.76 7.15 8.54
N LEU A 343 -12.71 6.60 9.10
CA LEU A 343 -12.77 5.83 10.33
C LEU A 343 -12.57 6.78 11.52
N LEU A 344 -13.53 6.79 12.42
CA LEU A 344 -13.52 7.56 13.67
C LEU A 344 -13.35 6.60 14.83
N TYR A 345 -12.45 6.90 15.74
CA TYR A 345 -12.19 6.14 16.96
C TYR A 345 -12.46 7.01 18.19
N ASP A 346 -13.32 6.54 19.08
CA ASP A 346 -13.53 7.11 20.42
C ASP A 346 -12.87 6.21 21.45
N ALA A 347 -11.80 6.70 22.09
CA ALA A 347 -11.03 5.93 23.05
C ALA A 347 -11.73 5.81 24.42
N LEU A 348 -12.70 6.69 24.77
CA LEU A 348 -13.46 6.58 26.00
C LEU A 348 -14.54 5.50 25.90
N GLU A 349 -15.19 5.40 24.75
CA GLU A 349 -16.19 4.35 24.49
C GLU A 349 -15.56 3.06 23.97
N GLY A 350 -14.29 3.09 23.48
CA GLY A 350 -13.64 1.97 22.80
C GLY A 350 -14.32 1.61 21.49
N SER A 351 -14.99 2.57 20.83
CA SER A 351 -15.81 2.34 19.66
C SER A 351 -15.15 2.86 18.38
N PHE A 352 -15.42 2.15 17.28
CA PHE A 352 -15.07 2.59 15.92
C PHE A 352 -16.35 2.86 15.13
N ARG A 353 -16.38 3.97 14.42
CA ARG A 353 -17.46 4.33 13.50
C ARG A 353 -16.88 4.71 12.15
N GLU A 354 -17.54 4.25 11.09
CA GLU A 354 -17.17 4.59 9.72
C GLU A 354 -18.19 5.56 9.12
N VAL A 355 -17.69 6.59 8.43
CA VAL A 355 -18.48 7.55 7.66
C VAL A 355 -18.04 7.48 6.21
N ARG A 356 -18.97 7.42 5.27
CA ARG A 356 -18.66 7.46 3.84
C ARG A 356 -18.39 8.90 3.39
N LEU A 357 -17.31 9.05 2.65
CA LEU A 357 -16.89 10.31 2.07
C LEU A 357 -17.12 10.29 0.55
N ARG A 358 -17.52 11.41 0.00
CA ARG A 358 -17.69 11.58 -1.46
C ARG A 358 -16.74 12.64 -1.97
N ARG A 359 -16.22 12.44 -3.19
CA ARG A 359 -15.49 13.46 -3.90
C ARG A 359 -16.45 14.59 -4.25
N ASP A 360 -16.03 15.82 -4.01
CA ASP A 360 -16.78 17.01 -4.39
C ASP A 360 -16.45 17.37 -5.84
N PRO A 361 -17.45 17.37 -6.76
CA PRO A 361 -17.24 17.78 -8.15
C PRO A 361 -16.75 19.24 -8.30
N GLU A 362 -17.09 20.11 -7.33
CA GLU A 362 -16.70 21.52 -7.31
C GLU A 362 -15.46 21.80 -6.46
N CYS A 363 -14.79 20.74 -5.97
CA CYS A 363 -13.59 20.89 -5.17
C CYS A 363 -12.55 21.79 -5.87
N PRO A 364 -12.02 22.82 -5.20
CA PRO A 364 -11.10 23.75 -5.82
C PRO A 364 -9.76 23.13 -6.25
N MET A 365 -9.42 21.94 -5.73
CA MET A 365 -8.16 21.25 -6.03
C MET A 365 -8.34 20.02 -6.94
N CYS A 366 -9.29 19.13 -6.64
CA CYS A 366 -9.45 17.88 -7.39
C CYS A 366 -10.78 17.79 -8.14
N GLY A 367 -11.62 18.83 -8.15
CA GLY A 367 -12.91 18.87 -8.81
C GLY A 367 -12.82 18.81 -10.35
N GLU A 368 -13.97 18.99 -11.01
CA GLU A 368 -14.04 19.00 -12.48
C GLU A 368 -13.43 20.26 -13.09
N ARG A 369 -13.46 21.38 -12.33
CA ARG A 369 -12.90 22.68 -12.72
C ARG A 369 -12.06 23.24 -11.57
N PRO A 370 -10.85 22.69 -11.35
CA PRO A 370 -10.02 23.13 -10.24
C PRO A 370 -9.59 24.59 -10.41
N THR A 371 -9.68 25.34 -9.33
CA THR A 371 -9.25 26.76 -9.28
C THR A 371 -7.87 26.91 -8.62
N ILE A 372 -7.44 25.92 -7.84
CA ILE A 372 -6.08 25.85 -7.27
C ILE A 372 -5.26 24.98 -8.22
N THR A 373 -4.39 25.60 -9.00
CA THR A 373 -3.54 24.94 -10.00
C THR A 373 -2.08 24.89 -9.60
N ASP A 374 -1.69 25.63 -8.56
CA ASP A 374 -0.34 25.69 -8.01
C ASP A 374 -0.40 25.87 -6.49
N TYR A 375 0.75 25.80 -5.81
CA TYR A 375 0.85 26.03 -4.36
C TYR A 375 0.47 27.47 -4.01
N ILE A 376 -0.20 27.61 -2.87
CA ILE A 376 -0.70 28.89 -2.35
C ILE A 376 0.10 29.30 -1.12
N ASP A 377 -0.15 30.48 -0.58
CA ASP A 377 0.27 30.84 0.77
C ASP A 377 -0.60 30.13 1.81
N TYR A 378 -0.15 28.97 2.29
CA TYR A 378 -0.89 28.14 3.23
C TYR A 378 -0.97 28.75 4.63
N GLU A 379 0.02 29.51 5.06
CA GLU A 379 0.01 30.20 6.36
C GLU A 379 -1.04 31.31 6.37
N GLY A 380 -1.04 32.15 5.33
CA GLY A 380 -2.05 33.20 5.14
C GLY A 380 -3.46 32.63 4.96
N PHE A 381 -3.62 31.57 4.15
CA PHE A 381 -4.89 30.87 3.97
C PHE A 381 -5.43 30.33 5.29
N CYS A 382 -4.61 29.71 6.14
CA CYS A 382 -5.06 29.13 7.38
C CYS A 382 -5.26 30.17 8.48
N ALA A 383 -4.56 31.33 8.43
CA ALA A 383 -4.75 32.40 9.40
C ALA A 383 -6.06 33.17 9.18
N SER A 384 -6.42 33.47 7.94
CA SER A 384 -7.61 34.27 7.56
C SER A 384 -8.28 33.76 6.28
N PRO A 385 -9.00 32.62 6.29
CA PRO A 385 -9.58 32.02 5.08
C PRO A 385 -10.53 32.96 4.32
N ALA A 386 -11.28 33.79 5.05
CA ALA A 386 -12.23 34.72 4.46
C ALA A 386 -11.54 35.86 3.69
N GLU A 387 -10.45 36.41 4.27
CA GLU A 387 -9.67 37.47 3.62
C GLU A 387 -8.91 36.91 2.41
N TRP A 388 -8.36 35.72 2.56
CA TRP A 388 -7.67 35.03 1.47
C TRP A 388 -8.62 34.83 0.26
N ARG A 389 -9.87 34.38 0.49
CA ARG A 389 -10.89 34.24 -0.55
C ARG A 389 -11.22 35.54 -1.22
N ALA A 390 -11.38 36.62 -0.43
CA ALA A 390 -11.70 37.92 -0.97
C ALA A 390 -10.62 38.45 -1.93
N GLN A 391 -9.35 38.13 -1.64
CA GLN A 391 -8.20 38.53 -2.47
C GLN A 391 -8.02 37.66 -3.73
N HIS A 392 -8.45 36.39 -3.69
CA HIS A 392 -8.22 35.39 -4.75
C HIS A 392 -9.52 34.91 -5.42
N ALA A 393 -10.65 35.58 -5.15
CA ALA A 393 -11.92 35.30 -5.83
C ALA A 393 -11.78 35.55 -7.35
N PRO A 394 -12.21 34.61 -8.20
CA PRO A 394 -12.24 34.89 -9.65
C PRO A 394 -13.06 36.15 -9.92
N ALA A 395 -12.52 37.00 -10.77
CA ALA A 395 -13.24 38.22 -11.21
C ALA A 395 -14.64 37.81 -11.66
N LYS A 396 -15.68 38.44 -11.09
CA LYS A 396 -17.07 38.22 -11.55
C LYS A 396 -17.12 38.46 -13.04
N VAL A 397 -17.35 37.41 -13.81
CA VAL A 397 -17.67 37.57 -15.23
C VAL A 397 -18.97 38.41 -15.27
N SER A 398 -18.84 39.67 -15.63
CA SER A 398 -19.99 40.52 -15.89
C SER A 398 -20.73 39.93 -17.10
N THR A 399 -21.86 39.29 -16.85
CA THR A 399 -22.81 39.02 -17.93
C THR A 399 -23.19 40.36 -18.57
N PRO A 400 -23.07 40.49 -19.89
CA PRO A 400 -23.62 41.66 -20.56
C PRO A 400 -25.11 41.74 -20.24
N ALA A 401 -25.58 42.89 -19.77
CA ALA A 401 -27.00 43.15 -19.64
C ALA A 401 -27.60 43.19 -21.06
N ASP A 402 -28.59 42.33 -21.30
CA ASP A 402 -29.46 42.43 -22.48
C ASP A 402 -30.38 43.65 -22.41
#